data_2a8c184c1f431c4939a808f551a7c263
#
_entry.id   2a8c184c1f431c4939a808f551a7c263
#
_cell.length_a   1.000
_cell.length_b   1.000
_cell.length_c   1.000
_cell.angle_alpha   90.00
_cell.angle_beta   90.00
_cell.angle_gamma   90.00
#
_symmetry.space_group_name_H-M   'P 1'
#
loop_
_entity.id
_entity.type
_entity.pdbx_description
1 polymer ?
#
loop_
_entity_poly.entity_id
_entity_poly.type
_entity_poly.pdbx_seq_one_letter_code
_entity_poly.pdbx_strand_id
1 'polypeptide(L)'
;VETFIVCVVGVYVLRMVVMMLYAFSIRLPVFKFNKIERLSSILKYSLLIIIAGSIATIILDIDSFMLGLYIPIEEVAYYGVAIYIATVIVVPSRAMQQILQPLTAQYLNEKNKVALKDLYVRSSQTLFIIGGLIFLLIVLNINSLYETIPPQFSGGLIVVFLISMAKLYDCLMGCNNVVLFNSDYYRVVLIFGVILTILTIGLNMIFIPRYGINGSAQATFIAIAVYNTIKIYFVKRKFDMMPFTIDTGK
;
A
#
# COMPACT_ATOMS: atom_id res chain seq x y z
N VAL A 1 5.81 27.91 9.47
CA VAL A 1 6.42 26.69 8.90
C VAL A 1 7.59 26.22 9.77
N GLU A 2 8.53 27.10 10.11
CA GLU A 2 9.72 26.75 10.91
C GLU A 2 9.36 26.16 12.27
N THR A 3 8.45 26.80 13.02
CA THR A 3 7.99 26.31 14.33
C THR A 3 7.36 24.92 14.22
N PHE A 4 6.58 24.67 13.17
CA PHE A 4 5.98 23.36 12.92
C PHE A 4 7.05 22.28 12.67
N ILE A 5 8.04 22.58 11.83
CA ILE A 5 9.13 21.64 11.54
C ILE A 5 9.92 21.33 12.82
N VAL A 6 10.25 22.35 13.64
CA VAL A 6 10.97 22.15 14.91
C VAL A 6 10.15 21.29 15.89
N CYS A 7 8.84 21.51 16.00
CA CYS A 7 7.97 20.68 16.83
C CYS A 7 7.93 19.22 16.34
N VAL A 8 7.79 18.98 15.04
CA VAL A 8 7.78 17.64 14.48
C VAL A 8 9.11 16.93 14.73
N VAL A 9 10.24 17.58 14.44
CA VAL A 9 11.57 17.02 14.70
C VAL A 9 11.75 16.74 16.19
N GLY A 10 11.32 17.66 17.06
CA GLY A 10 11.40 17.50 18.52
C GLY A 10 10.64 16.26 19.02
N VAL A 11 9.43 16.00 18.49
CA VAL A 11 8.63 14.81 18.82
C VAL A 11 9.33 13.52 18.36
N TYR A 12 9.93 13.52 17.14
CA TYR A 12 10.66 12.34 16.64
C TYR A 12 11.92 12.06 17.47
N VAL A 13 12.68 13.10 17.85
CA VAL A 13 13.86 12.97 18.72
C VAL A 13 13.47 12.45 20.10
N LEU A 14 12.40 13.00 20.70
CA LEU A 14 11.88 12.52 21.98
C LEU A 14 11.49 11.04 21.91
N ARG A 15 10.75 10.65 20.86
CA ARG A 15 10.39 9.26 20.60
C ARG A 15 11.62 8.36 20.49
N MET A 16 12.63 8.79 19.76
CA MET A 16 13.89 8.05 19.62
C MET A 16 14.58 7.83 20.97
N VAL A 17 14.69 8.88 21.79
CA VAL A 17 15.30 8.80 23.12
C VAL A 17 14.53 7.84 24.02
N VAL A 18 13.19 7.96 24.08
CA VAL A 18 12.34 7.06 24.89
C VAL A 18 12.52 5.60 24.44
N MET A 19 12.50 5.33 23.14
CA MET A 19 12.70 3.97 22.62
C MET A 19 14.09 3.43 22.91
N MET A 20 15.14 4.27 22.84
CA MET A 20 16.51 3.89 23.21
C MET A 20 16.60 3.54 24.70
N LEU A 21 16.06 4.38 25.58
CA LEU A 21 16.05 4.13 27.02
C LEU A 21 15.31 2.84 27.35
N TYR A 22 14.16 2.63 26.71
CA TYR A 22 13.39 1.39 26.87
C TYR A 22 14.17 0.16 26.39
N ALA A 23 14.81 0.23 25.22
CA ALA A 23 15.64 -0.86 24.71
C ALA A 23 16.82 -1.17 25.64
N PHE A 24 17.49 -0.15 26.20
CA PHE A 24 18.60 -0.32 27.14
C PHE A 24 18.15 -0.88 28.49
N SER A 25 16.89 -0.61 28.91
CA SER A 25 16.33 -1.21 30.12
C SER A 25 16.07 -2.72 29.97
N ILE A 26 15.80 -3.19 28.75
CA ILE A 26 15.57 -4.61 28.47
C ILE A 26 16.92 -5.36 28.27
N ARG A 27 17.83 -4.78 27.50
CA ARG A 27 19.13 -5.41 27.20
C ARG A 27 20.14 -4.36 26.77
N LEU A 28 21.30 -4.34 27.45
CA LEU A 28 22.41 -3.49 27.03
C LEU A 28 22.99 -3.97 25.70
N PRO A 29 23.24 -3.05 24.75
CA PRO A 29 23.83 -3.42 23.48
C PRO A 29 25.24 -3.91 23.68
N VAL A 30 25.55 -5.11 23.20
CA VAL A 30 26.89 -5.67 23.22
C VAL A 30 27.55 -5.35 21.88
N PHE A 31 28.43 -4.35 21.88
CA PHE A 31 29.24 -3.99 20.70
C PHE A 31 30.40 -5.00 20.57
N LYS A 32 30.17 -6.10 19.85
CA LYS A 32 31.25 -7.01 19.44
C LYS A 32 31.57 -6.76 17.98
N PHE A 33 32.75 -6.22 17.70
CA PHE A 33 33.28 -6.04 16.35
C PHE A 33 33.92 -7.35 15.85
N ASN A 34 33.14 -8.41 15.74
CA ASN A 34 33.60 -9.64 15.13
C ASN A 34 33.39 -9.59 13.60
N LYS A 35 34.31 -10.22 12.87
CA LYS A 35 34.18 -10.37 11.41
C LYS A 35 32.87 -11.12 11.11
N ILE A 36 31.93 -10.43 10.47
CA ILE A 36 30.61 -10.99 10.15
C ILE A 36 30.77 -11.98 9.02
N GLU A 37 30.58 -13.26 9.33
CA GLU A 37 30.51 -14.30 8.31
C GLU A 37 29.32 -14.02 7.38
N ARG A 38 29.55 -14.10 6.06
CA ARG A 38 28.52 -13.86 5.02
C ARG A 38 28.01 -12.40 4.93
N LEU A 39 28.83 -11.40 5.24
CA LEU A 39 28.47 -9.99 5.09
C LEU A 39 27.91 -9.69 3.69
N SER A 40 28.49 -10.28 2.64
CA SER A 40 28.02 -10.11 1.25
C SER A 40 26.59 -10.59 1.04
N SER A 41 26.17 -11.70 1.67
CA SER A 41 24.79 -12.20 1.58
C SER A 41 23.81 -11.29 2.32
N ILE A 42 24.22 -10.80 3.49
CA ILE A 42 23.41 -9.84 4.28
C ILE A 42 23.23 -8.55 3.50
N LEU A 43 24.29 -8.00 2.93
CA LEU A 43 24.23 -6.77 2.13
C LEU A 43 23.36 -6.93 0.88
N LYS A 44 23.48 -8.04 0.16
CA LYS A 44 22.63 -8.34 -1.01
C LYS A 44 21.15 -8.40 -0.62
N TYR A 45 20.84 -9.07 0.48
CA TYR A 45 19.47 -9.20 0.97
C TYR A 45 18.92 -7.83 1.45
N SER A 46 19.71 -7.07 2.20
CA SER A 46 19.32 -5.72 2.66
C SER A 46 19.10 -4.76 1.49
N LEU A 47 19.99 -4.79 0.48
CA LEU A 47 19.83 -3.98 -0.73
C LEU A 47 18.54 -4.33 -1.48
N LEU A 48 18.21 -5.60 -1.56
CA LEU A 48 16.98 -6.07 -2.21
C LEU A 48 15.72 -5.59 -1.47
N ILE A 49 15.75 -5.59 -0.12
CA ILE A 49 14.66 -5.04 0.70
C ILE A 49 14.55 -3.53 0.52
N ILE A 50 15.67 -2.80 0.50
CA ILE A 50 15.69 -1.35 0.29
C ILE A 50 15.09 -1.02 -1.09
N ILE A 51 15.51 -1.71 -2.15
CA ILE A 51 14.96 -1.52 -3.50
C ILE A 51 13.46 -1.81 -3.51
N ALA A 52 13.01 -2.91 -2.88
CA ALA A 52 11.60 -3.24 -2.80
C ALA A 52 10.77 -2.16 -2.08
N GLY A 53 11.28 -1.66 -0.96
CA GLY A 53 10.64 -0.58 -0.20
C GLY A 53 10.63 0.74 -0.98
N SER A 54 11.72 1.07 -1.65
CA SER A 54 11.82 2.28 -2.49
C SER A 54 10.85 2.24 -3.66
N ILE A 55 10.70 1.10 -4.34
CA ILE A 55 9.71 0.94 -5.41
C ILE A 55 8.30 1.21 -4.88
N ALA A 56 7.96 0.66 -3.71
CA ALA A 56 6.64 0.88 -3.11
C ALA A 56 6.37 2.36 -2.80
N THR A 57 7.38 3.10 -2.33
CA THR A 57 7.27 4.54 -2.05
C THR A 57 7.17 5.34 -3.35
N ILE A 58 8.01 5.05 -4.35
CA ILE A 58 7.98 5.72 -5.65
C ILE A 58 6.60 5.55 -6.31
N ILE A 59 5.99 4.37 -6.24
CA ILE A 59 4.65 4.13 -6.79
C ILE A 59 3.61 5.04 -6.15
N LEU A 60 3.71 5.34 -4.85
CA LEU A 60 2.77 6.21 -4.17
C LEU A 60 2.91 7.69 -4.58
N ASP A 61 4.13 8.11 -4.90
CA ASP A 61 4.47 9.51 -5.15
C ASP A 61 4.61 9.84 -6.65
N ILE A 62 4.71 8.80 -7.51
CA ILE A 62 4.97 9.00 -8.96
C ILE A 62 3.85 9.81 -9.63
N ASP A 63 2.61 9.61 -9.21
CA ASP A 63 1.46 10.33 -9.74
C ASP A 63 1.57 11.82 -9.46
N SER A 64 1.87 12.19 -8.20
CA SER A 64 2.04 13.58 -7.79
C SER A 64 3.23 14.24 -8.48
N PHE A 65 4.34 13.49 -8.63
CA PHE A 65 5.52 13.96 -9.36
C PHE A 65 5.20 14.21 -10.84
N MET A 66 4.54 13.27 -11.50
CA MET A 66 4.18 13.41 -12.91
C MET A 66 3.14 14.53 -13.11
N LEU A 67 2.16 14.66 -12.23
CA LEU A 67 1.21 15.77 -12.27
C LEU A 67 1.93 17.12 -12.23
N GLY A 68 2.91 17.28 -11.31
CA GLY A 68 3.67 18.52 -11.20
C GLY A 68 4.52 18.88 -12.44
N LEU A 69 4.74 17.94 -13.37
CA LEU A 69 5.40 18.21 -14.65
C LEU A 69 4.44 18.77 -15.72
N TYR A 70 3.13 18.52 -15.59
CA TYR A 70 2.14 18.84 -16.62
C TYR A 70 1.13 19.91 -16.21
N ILE A 71 0.87 20.07 -14.91
CA ILE A 71 -0.16 20.96 -14.39
C ILE A 71 0.36 21.84 -13.24
N PRO A 72 -0.32 22.97 -12.94
CA PRO A 72 0.04 23.84 -11.81
C PRO A 72 0.08 23.10 -10.47
N ILE A 73 0.98 23.53 -9.59
CA ILE A 73 1.21 22.87 -8.28
C ILE A 73 -0.04 22.92 -7.39
N GLU A 74 -0.90 23.91 -7.58
CA GLU A 74 -2.16 24.05 -6.85
C GLU A 74 -3.10 22.88 -7.13
N GLU A 75 -3.19 22.43 -8.39
CA GLU A 75 -4.00 21.28 -8.77
C GLU A 75 -3.42 19.95 -8.25
N VAL A 76 -2.10 19.86 -8.13
CA VAL A 76 -1.46 18.71 -7.47
C VAL A 76 -1.85 18.60 -6.00
N ALA A 77 -2.03 19.76 -5.33
CA ALA A 77 -2.53 19.79 -3.95
C ALA A 77 -3.97 19.27 -3.85
N TYR A 78 -4.85 19.58 -4.82
CA TYR A 78 -6.21 19.04 -4.86
C TYR A 78 -6.21 17.51 -5.04
N TYR A 79 -5.35 17.01 -5.91
CA TYR A 79 -5.13 15.58 -6.08
C TYR A 79 -4.65 14.92 -4.78
N GLY A 80 -3.70 15.54 -4.08
CA GLY A 80 -3.19 15.05 -2.79
C GLY A 80 -4.27 14.91 -1.73
N VAL A 81 -5.17 15.91 -1.60
CA VAL A 81 -6.31 15.84 -0.66
C VAL A 81 -7.25 14.70 -1.04
N ALA A 82 -7.56 14.54 -2.33
CA ALA A 82 -8.42 13.46 -2.80
C ALA A 82 -7.83 12.06 -2.51
N ILE A 83 -6.53 11.87 -2.74
CA ILE A 83 -5.81 10.63 -2.37
C ILE A 83 -5.87 10.39 -0.86
N TYR A 84 -5.67 11.43 -0.05
CA TYR A 84 -5.69 11.30 1.40
C TYR A 84 -7.05 10.79 1.89
N ILE A 85 -8.15 11.36 1.38
CA ILE A 85 -9.51 10.88 1.68
C ILE A 85 -9.67 9.41 1.30
N ALA A 86 -9.27 9.02 0.09
CA ALA A 86 -9.40 7.65 -0.40
C ALA A 86 -8.53 6.64 0.39
N THR A 87 -7.39 7.08 0.90
CA THR A 87 -6.45 6.22 1.63
C THR A 87 -7.00 5.72 2.98
N VAL A 88 -8.02 6.37 3.53
CA VAL A 88 -8.69 5.92 4.77
C VAL A 88 -9.25 4.50 4.61
N ILE A 89 -9.65 4.10 3.40
CA ILE A 89 -10.20 2.77 3.10
C ILE A 89 -9.21 1.64 3.43
N VAL A 90 -7.91 1.86 3.27
CA VAL A 90 -6.89 0.82 3.51
C VAL A 90 -6.32 0.83 4.94
N VAL A 91 -6.75 1.73 5.81
CA VAL A 91 -6.29 1.77 7.22
C VAL A 91 -6.51 0.44 7.94
N PRO A 92 -7.70 -0.21 7.86
CA PRO A 92 -7.92 -1.53 8.46
C PRO A 92 -6.98 -2.61 7.90
N SER A 93 -6.64 -2.53 6.62
CA SER A 93 -5.70 -3.47 5.98
C SER A 93 -4.31 -3.39 6.59
N ARG A 94 -3.82 -2.18 6.92
CA ARG A 94 -2.51 -2.00 7.57
C ARG A 94 -2.45 -2.67 8.94
N ALA A 95 -3.50 -2.53 9.74
CA ALA A 95 -3.60 -3.17 11.05
C ALA A 95 -3.67 -4.70 10.92
N MET A 96 -4.48 -5.21 9.99
CA MET A 96 -4.63 -6.64 9.76
C MET A 96 -3.33 -7.28 9.26
N GLN A 97 -2.54 -6.60 8.44
CA GLN A 97 -1.26 -7.14 7.93
C GLN A 97 -0.27 -7.48 9.06
N GLN A 98 -0.29 -6.77 10.18
CA GLN A 98 0.57 -7.08 11.34
C GLN A 98 0.28 -8.47 11.93
N ILE A 99 -0.97 -8.92 11.85
CA ILE A 99 -1.42 -10.24 12.30
C ILE A 99 -1.22 -11.28 11.19
N LEU A 100 -1.50 -10.92 9.95
CA LEU A 100 -1.41 -11.82 8.81
C LEU A 100 0.03 -12.25 8.50
N GLN A 101 1.02 -11.39 8.73
CA GLN A 101 2.42 -11.70 8.43
C GLN A 101 2.93 -12.92 9.20
N PRO A 102 2.87 -13.01 10.55
CA PRO A 102 3.36 -14.17 11.27
C PRO A 102 2.52 -15.43 11.01
N LEU A 103 1.19 -15.32 10.91
CA LEU A 103 0.32 -16.46 10.64
C LEU A 103 0.58 -17.07 9.26
N THR A 104 0.76 -16.23 8.24
CA THR A 104 1.07 -16.69 6.88
C THR A 104 2.43 -17.39 6.84
N ALA A 105 3.45 -16.83 7.51
CA ALA A 105 4.77 -17.45 7.60
C ALA A 105 4.70 -18.81 8.31
N GLN A 106 3.94 -18.91 9.39
CA GLN A 106 3.72 -20.16 10.12
C GLN A 106 3.07 -21.21 9.21
N TYR A 107 1.94 -20.92 8.59
CA TYR A 107 1.22 -21.88 7.75
C TYR A 107 2.01 -22.31 6.50
N LEU A 108 2.83 -21.43 5.94
CA LEU A 108 3.73 -21.79 4.84
C LEU A 108 4.84 -22.76 5.32
N ASN A 109 5.44 -22.50 6.48
CA ASN A 109 6.46 -23.38 7.06
C ASN A 109 5.91 -24.76 7.44
N GLU A 110 4.70 -24.80 8.00
CA GLU A 110 3.97 -26.04 8.34
C GLU A 110 3.40 -26.75 7.09
N LYS A 111 3.49 -26.13 5.91
CA LYS A 111 2.89 -26.60 4.65
C LYS A 111 1.38 -26.84 4.76
N ASN A 112 0.71 -26.12 5.67
CA ASN A 112 -0.71 -26.22 5.92
C ASN A 112 -1.51 -25.38 4.90
N LYS A 113 -1.75 -25.95 3.72
CA LYS A 113 -2.47 -25.27 2.64
C LYS A 113 -3.93 -24.96 2.98
N VAL A 114 -4.57 -25.78 3.80
CA VAL A 114 -5.98 -25.59 4.18
C VAL A 114 -6.13 -24.35 5.05
N ALA A 115 -5.31 -24.24 6.11
CA ALA A 115 -5.32 -23.08 6.98
C ALA A 115 -4.91 -21.79 6.24
N LEU A 116 -3.92 -21.88 5.34
CA LEU A 116 -3.49 -20.75 4.52
C LEU A 116 -4.60 -20.25 3.58
N LYS A 117 -5.35 -21.17 2.96
CA LYS A 117 -6.49 -20.83 2.10
C LYS A 117 -7.62 -20.19 2.89
N ASP A 118 -7.97 -20.75 4.05
CA ASP A 118 -8.99 -20.19 4.94
C ASP A 118 -8.61 -18.80 5.42
N LEU A 119 -7.34 -18.59 5.82
CA LEU A 119 -6.81 -17.27 6.19
C LEU A 119 -6.93 -16.27 5.04
N TYR A 120 -6.62 -16.69 3.79
CA TYR A 120 -6.71 -15.84 2.62
C TYR A 120 -8.15 -15.41 2.35
N VAL A 121 -9.10 -16.33 2.33
CA VAL A 121 -10.52 -16.05 2.08
C VAL A 121 -11.08 -15.15 3.19
N ARG A 122 -10.87 -15.48 4.46
CA ARG A 122 -11.40 -14.67 5.58
C ARG A 122 -10.81 -13.27 5.63
N SER A 123 -9.50 -13.14 5.44
CA SER A 123 -8.86 -11.81 5.41
C SER A 123 -9.37 -10.95 4.27
N SER A 124 -9.55 -11.55 3.08
CA SER A 124 -10.09 -10.87 1.91
C SER A 124 -11.53 -10.40 2.13
N GLN A 125 -12.41 -11.28 2.63
CA GLN A 125 -13.80 -10.95 2.93
C GLN A 125 -13.93 -9.88 3.99
N THR A 126 -13.22 -10.03 5.12
CA THR A 126 -13.28 -9.07 6.22
C THR A 126 -12.82 -7.68 5.77
N LEU A 127 -11.69 -7.61 5.06
CA LEU A 127 -11.17 -6.34 4.57
C LEU A 127 -12.05 -5.73 3.49
N PHE A 128 -12.66 -6.53 2.63
CA PHE A 128 -13.59 -6.04 1.61
C PHE A 128 -14.87 -5.49 2.23
N ILE A 129 -15.42 -6.14 3.25
CA ILE A 129 -16.62 -5.66 3.96
C ILE A 129 -16.32 -4.36 4.71
N ILE A 130 -15.23 -4.31 5.48
CA ILE A 130 -14.87 -3.10 6.24
C ILE A 130 -14.47 -1.97 5.28
N GLY A 131 -13.62 -2.25 4.30
CA GLY A 131 -13.21 -1.28 3.28
C GLY A 131 -14.38 -0.80 2.43
N GLY A 132 -15.31 -1.70 2.09
CA GLY A 132 -16.56 -1.40 1.38
C GLY A 132 -17.49 -0.48 2.17
N LEU A 133 -17.62 -0.71 3.49
CA LEU A 133 -18.36 0.20 4.36
C LEU A 133 -17.75 1.60 4.38
N ILE A 134 -16.42 1.69 4.55
CA ILE A 134 -15.72 2.98 4.54
C ILE A 134 -15.84 3.65 3.16
N PHE A 135 -15.71 2.89 2.07
CA PHE A 135 -15.92 3.36 0.71
C PHE A 135 -17.32 3.98 0.54
N LEU A 136 -18.36 3.28 0.97
CA LEU A 136 -19.73 3.78 0.90
C LEU A 136 -19.92 5.05 1.76
N LEU A 137 -19.36 5.08 2.97
CA LEU A 137 -19.41 6.26 3.83
C LEU A 137 -18.74 7.47 3.16
N ILE A 138 -17.60 7.29 2.50
CA ILE A 138 -16.92 8.36 1.77
C ILE A 138 -17.76 8.81 0.57
N VAL A 139 -18.15 7.88 -0.31
CA VAL A 139 -18.78 8.20 -1.58
C VAL A 139 -20.18 8.83 -1.38
N LEU A 140 -20.96 8.32 -0.43
CA LEU A 140 -22.30 8.84 -0.14
C LEU A 140 -22.28 10.22 0.54
N ASN A 141 -21.21 10.52 1.28
CA ASN A 141 -21.10 11.78 2.03
C ASN A 141 -20.04 12.75 1.43
N ILE A 142 -19.55 12.47 0.23
CA ILE A 142 -18.43 13.23 -0.35
C ILE A 142 -18.73 14.72 -0.49
N ASN A 143 -19.95 15.08 -0.83
CA ASN A 143 -20.36 16.48 -0.97
C ASN A 143 -20.30 17.21 0.39
N SER A 144 -20.87 16.64 1.44
CA SER A 144 -20.81 17.20 2.80
C SER A 144 -19.38 17.25 3.34
N LEU A 145 -18.53 16.27 2.96
CA LEU A 145 -17.12 16.28 3.31
C LEU A 145 -16.42 17.49 2.66
N TYR A 146 -16.71 17.77 1.39
CA TYR A 146 -16.13 18.91 0.67
C TYR A 146 -16.66 20.26 1.15
N GLU A 147 -17.87 20.33 1.72
CA GLU A 147 -18.36 21.54 2.39
C GLU A 147 -17.55 21.91 3.65
N THR A 148 -16.93 20.91 4.29
CA THR A 148 -16.07 21.09 5.48
C THR A 148 -14.65 21.52 5.11
N ILE A 149 -14.22 21.29 3.87
CA ILE A 149 -12.88 21.61 3.37
C ILE A 149 -12.97 22.92 2.56
N PRO A 150 -11.89 23.73 2.51
CA PRO A 150 -11.90 24.96 1.69
C PRO A 150 -12.34 24.69 0.24
N PRO A 151 -13.22 25.53 -0.34
CA PRO A 151 -13.87 25.28 -1.64
C PRO A 151 -12.91 25.01 -2.80
N GLN A 152 -11.70 25.52 -2.73
CA GLN A 152 -10.66 25.31 -3.73
C GLN A 152 -10.27 23.83 -3.93
N PHE A 153 -10.51 22.97 -2.93
CA PHE A 153 -10.19 21.55 -2.99
C PHE A 153 -11.34 20.67 -3.53
N SER A 154 -12.50 21.25 -3.83
CA SER A 154 -13.70 20.51 -4.25
C SER A 154 -13.62 19.88 -5.67
N GLY A 155 -12.59 20.22 -6.46
CA GLY A 155 -12.41 19.72 -7.83
C GLY A 155 -12.05 18.23 -7.96
N GLY A 156 -11.81 17.51 -6.85
CA GLY A 156 -11.27 16.15 -6.84
C GLY A 156 -12.29 15.01 -6.73
N LEU A 157 -13.59 15.22 -6.95
CA LEU A 157 -14.65 14.20 -6.76
C LEU A 157 -14.37 12.90 -7.53
N ILE A 158 -14.05 13.02 -8.83
CA ILE A 158 -13.74 11.87 -9.70
C ILE A 158 -12.47 11.16 -9.21
N VAL A 159 -11.48 11.93 -8.77
CA VAL A 159 -10.23 11.41 -8.21
C VAL A 159 -10.52 10.57 -6.96
N VAL A 160 -11.30 11.12 -6.01
CA VAL A 160 -11.68 10.37 -4.80
C VAL A 160 -12.38 9.07 -5.17
N PHE A 161 -13.34 9.10 -6.09
CA PHE A 161 -14.07 7.90 -6.49
C PHE A 161 -13.15 6.84 -7.09
N LEU A 162 -12.33 7.18 -8.08
CA LEU A 162 -11.46 6.25 -8.78
C LEU A 162 -10.38 5.66 -7.86
N ILE A 163 -9.74 6.51 -7.06
CA ILE A 163 -8.72 6.05 -6.11
C ILE A 163 -9.36 5.21 -5.00
N SER A 164 -10.55 5.57 -4.52
CA SER A 164 -11.31 4.77 -3.55
C SER A 164 -11.65 3.38 -4.09
N MET A 165 -12.05 3.27 -5.35
CA MET A 165 -12.26 1.98 -6.03
C MET A 165 -10.97 1.16 -6.11
N ALA A 166 -9.84 1.79 -6.45
CA ALA A 166 -8.54 1.13 -6.44
C ALA A 166 -8.17 0.60 -5.05
N LYS A 167 -8.37 1.42 -4.00
CA LYS A 167 -8.11 1.03 -2.60
C LYS A 167 -9.06 -0.06 -2.11
N LEU A 168 -10.32 -0.05 -2.54
CA LEU A 168 -11.25 -1.13 -2.25
C LEU A 168 -10.80 -2.45 -2.89
N TYR A 169 -10.28 -2.39 -4.11
CA TYR A 169 -9.68 -3.57 -4.74
C TYR A 169 -8.43 -4.06 -3.98
N ASP A 170 -7.59 -3.16 -3.46
CA ASP A 170 -6.48 -3.53 -2.58
C ASP A 170 -6.96 -4.26 -1.31
N CYS A 171 -8.07 -3.82 -0.70
CA CYS A 171 -8.68 -4.51 0.45
C CYS A 171 -9.11 -5.92 0.10
N LEU A 172 -9.68 -6.12 -1.09
CA LEU A 172 -10.09 -7.43 -1.59
C LEU A 172 -8.93 -8.42 -1.73
N MET A 173 -7.71 -7.95 -1.89
CA MET A 173 -6.52 -8.80 -1.98
C MET A 173 -6.20 -9.55 -0.68
N GLY A 174 -6.73 -9.13 0.48
CA GLY A 174 -6.50 -9.80 1.76
C GLY A 174 -5.01 -9.99 2.07
N CYS A 175 -4.62 -11.24 2.39
CA CYS A 175 -3.22 -11.57 2.65
C CYS A 175 -2.39 -11.94 1.41
N ASN A 176 -2.88 -11.66 0.18
CA ASN A 176 -2.19 -12.03 -1.07
C ASN A 176 -0.71 -11.60 -1.09
N ASN A 177 -0.43 -10.32 -0.79
CA ASN A 177 0.92 -9.79 -0.74
C ASN A 177 1.78 -10.52 0.29
N VAL A 178 1.22 -10.78 1.47
CA VAL A 178 1.92 -11.43 2.58
C VAL A 178 2.28 -12.89 2.23
N VAL A 179 1.37 -13.60 1.55
CA VAL A 179 1.62 -14.96 1.04
C VAL A 179 2.79 -14.96 0.05
N LEU A 180 2.80 -14.03 -0.89
CA LEU A 180 3.86 -13.93 -1.88
C LEU A 180 5.22 -13.54 -1.24
N PHE A 181 5.24 -12.59 -0.30
CA PHE A 181 6.47 -12.16 0.38
C PHE A 181 7.07 -13.25 1.27
N ASN A 182 6.25 -14.03 1.97
CA ASN A 182 6.69 -15.09 2.86
C ASN A 182 6.99 -16.42 2.13
N SER A 183 6.70 -16.51 0.83
CA SER A 183 6.94 -17.69 -0.01
C SER A 183 8.25 -17.59 -0.80
N ASP A 184 8.63 -18.67 -1.48
CA ASP A 184 9.75 -18.69 -2.41
C ASP A 184 9.57 -17.74 -3.61
N TYR A 185 8.35 -17.19 -3.77
CA TYR A 185 7.98 -16.28 -4.85
C TYR A 185 8.16 -14.79 -4.53
N TYR A 186 8.86 -14.42 -3.43
CA TYR A 186 9.08 -13.02 -3.06
C TYR A 186 9.68 -12.16 -4.19
N ARG A 187 10.53 -12.76 -5.05
CA ARG A 187 11.11 -12.06 -6.22
C ARG A 187 10.06 -11.66 -7.26
N VAL A 188 8.99 -12.43 -7.36
CA VAL A 188 7.90 -12.14 -8.31
C VAL A 188 7.17 -10.87 -7.92
N VAL A 189 7.09 -10.57 -6.61
CA VAL A 189 6.48 -9.32 -6.11
C VAL A 189 7.27 -8.11 -6.60
N LEU A 190 8.61 -8.20 -6.62
CA LEU A 190 9.47 -7.14 -7.17
C LEU A 190 9.22 -6.93 -8.67
N ILE A 191 9.15 -8.02 -9.44
CA ILE A 191 8.88 -7.96 -10.88
C ILE A 191 7.52 -7.32 -11.12
N PHE A 192 6.49 -7.72 -10.37
CA PHE A 192 5.16 -7.13 -10.46
C PHE A 192 5.16 -5.64 -10.07
N GLY A 193 5.95 -5.24 -9.06
CA GLY A 193 6.12 -3.84 -8.68
C GLY A 193 6.73 -3.01 -9.80
N VAL A 194 7.77 -3.52 -10.45
CA VAL A 194 8.40 -2.84 -11.61
C VAL A 194 7.40 -2.73 -12.77
N ILE A 195 6.65 -3.78 -13.08
CA ILE A 195 5.61 -3.75 -14.12
C ILE A 195 4.55 -2.71 -13.78
N LEU A 196 4.08 -2.65 -12.52
CA LEU A 196 3.13 -1.64 -12.06
C LEU A 196 3.68 -0.23 -12.29
N THR A 197 4.93 0.03 -11.88
CA THR A 197 5.57 1.34 -12.05
C THR A 197 5.63 1.75 -13.52
N ILE A 198 6.10 0.87 -14.40
CA ILE A 198 6.18 1.14 -15.84
C ILE A 198 4.78 1.39 -16.43
N LEU A 199 3.79 0.60 -16.03
CA LEU A 199 2.41 0.74 -16.48
C LEU A 199 1.81 2.07 -16.01
N THR A 200 2.02 2.44 -14.73
CA THR A 200 1.54 3.71 -14.18
C THR A 200 2.16 4.90 -14.88
N ILE A 201 3.48 4.89 -15.11
CA ILE A 201 4.17 5.96 -15.84
C ILE A 201 3.63 6.07 -17.27
N GLY A 202 3.53 4.94 -17.99
CA GLY A 202 3.03 4.93 -19.38
C GLY A 202 1.60 5.45 -19.49
N LEU A 203 0.72 5.03 -18.58
CA LEU A 203 -0.67 5.51 -18.55
C LEU A 203 -0.75 6.99 -18.17
N ASN A 204 0.03 7.45 -17.19
CA ASN A 204 0.09 8.85 -16.80
C ASN A 204 0.56 9.76 -17.93
N MET A 205 1.57 9.35 -18.71
CA MET A 205 2.03 10.09 -19.89
C MET A 205 0.93 10.29 -20.94
N ILE A 206 -0.04 9.39 -21.02
CA ILE A 206 -1.13 9.46 -21.98
C ILE A 206 -2.34 10.22 -21.42
N PHE A 207 -2.68 9.97 -20.16
CA PHE A 207 -3.93 10.48 -19.57
C PHE A 207 -3.79 11.85 -18.91
N ILE A 208 -2.65 12.17 -18.26
CA ILE A 208 -2.46 13.48 -17.62
C ILE A 208 -2.59 14.65 -18.62
N PRO A 209 -1.94 14.62 -19.81
CA PRO A 209 -2.04 15.73 -20.75
C PRO A 209 -3.46 15.96 -21.27
N ARG A 210 -4.33 14.94 -21.23
CA ARG A 210 -5.70 15.02 -21.75
C ARG A 210 -6.75 15.33 -20.70
N TYR A 211 -6.55 14.85 -19.47
CA TYR A 211 -7.59 14.86 -18.41
C TYR A 211 -7.10 15.43 -17.09
N GLY A 212 -5.86 15.95 -17.02
CA GLY A 212 -5.29 16.55 -15.80
C GLY A 212 -5.28 15.56 -14.62
N ILE A 213 -5.72 16.01 -13.45
CA ILE A 213 -5.80 15.19 -12.22
C ILE A 213 -6.70 13.96 -12.37
N ASN A 214 -7.80 14.08 -13.13
CA ASN A 214 -8.69 12.95 -13.41
C ASN A 214 -7.98 11.89 -14.26
N GLY A 215 -7.10 12.30 -15.17
CA GLY A 215 -6.28 11.41 -15.98
C GLY A 215 -5.32 10.57 -15.14
N SER A 216 -4.67 11.20 -14.16
CA SER A 216 -3.79 10.49 -13.22
C SER A 216 -4.57 9.48 -12.39
N ALA A 217 -5.75 9.84 -11.88
CA ALA A 217 -6.61 8.92 -11.14
C ALA A 217 -7.07 7.72 -11.97
N GLN A 218 -7.40 7.94 -13.27
CA GLN A 218 -7.74 6.87 -14.21
C GLN A 218 -6.55 5.95 -14.46
N ALA A 219 -5.36 6.52 -14.70
CA ALA A 219 -4.14 5.77 -14.91
C ALA A 219 -3.82 4.85 -13.72
N THR A 220 -3.88 5.40 -12.51
CA THR A 220 -3.63 4.67 -11.27
C THR A 220 -4.67 3.59 -11.02
N PHE A 221 -5.96 3.87 -11.24
CA PHE A 221 -7.01 2.87 -11.10
C PHE A 221 -6.79 1.69 -12.06
N ILE A 222 -6.52 1.95 -13.34
CA ILE A 222 -6.26 0.91 -14.34
C ILE A 222 -5.01 0.11 -13.99
N ALA A 223 -3.92 0.80 -13.62
CA ALA A 223 -2.67 0.16 -13.26
C ALA A 223 -2.83 -0.79 -12.05
N ILE A 224 -3.50 -0.34 -10.99
CA ILE A 224 -3.79 -1.15 -9.79
C ILE A 224 -4.74 -2.30 -10.13
N ALA A 225 -5.76 -2.07 -10.95
CA ALA A 225 -6.69 -3.12 -11.37
C ALA A 225 -5.96 -4.24 -12.12
N VAL A 226 -5.13 -3.89 -13.09
CA VAL A 226 -4.30 -4.86 -13.85
C VAL A 226 -3.34 -5.60 -12.92
N TYR A 227 -2.62 -4.86 -12.09
CA TYR A 227 -1.64 -5.41 -11.14
C TYR A 227 -2.27 -6.41 -10.17
N ASN A 228 -3.39 -6.06 -9.53
CA ASN A 228 -4.07 -6.93 -8.58
C ASN A 228 -4.67 -8.17 -9.27
N THR A 229 -5.21 -8.02 -10.47
CA THR A 229 -5.71 -9.14 -11.28
C THR A 229 -4.60 -10.13 -11.61
N ILE A 230 -3.43 -9.66 -12.04
CA ILE A 230 -2.26 -10.50 -12.32
C ILE A 230 -1.83 -11.27 -11.06
N LYS A 231 -1.82 -10.61 -9.90
CA LYS A 231 -1.46 -11.25 -8.62
C LYS A 231 -2.46 -12.32 -8.20
N ILE A 232 -3.77 -12.06 -8.34
CA ILE A 232 -4.80 -13.08 -8.06
C ILE A 232 -4.59 -14.30 -8.97
N TYR A 233 -4.39 -14.07 -10.27
CA TYR A 233 -4.14 -15.15 -11.22
C TYR A 233 -2.89 -15.95 -10.87
N PHE A 234 -1.80 -15.27 -10.48
CA PHE A 234 -0.56 -15.92 -10.08
C PHE A 234 -0.73 -16.78 -8.82
N VAL A 235 -1.39 -16.24 -7.78
CA VAL A 235 -1.66 -16.98 -6.54
C VAL A 235 -2.59 -18.17 -6.80
N LYS A 236 -3.61 -18.00 -7.63
CA LYS A 236 -4.47 -19.11 -8.06
C LYS A 236 -3.65 -20.23 -8.72
N ARG A 237 -2.76 -19.88 -9.64
CA ARG A 237 -1.96 -20.87 -10.38
C ARG A 237 -0.93 -21.59 -9.52
N LYS A 238 -0.33 -20.91 -8.52
CA LYS A 238 0.79 -21.46 -7.71
C LYS A 238 0.34 -22.08 -6.40
N PHE A 239 -0.70 -21.55 -5.78
CA PHE A 239 -1.17 -21.98 -4.46
C PHE A 239 -2.56 -22.60 -4.49
N ASP A 240 -3.25 -22.56 -5.64
CA ASP A 240 -4.64 -22.99 -5.81
C ASP A 240 -5.61 -22.30 -4.83
N MET A 241 -5.39 -20.99 -4.62
CA MET A 241 -6.18 -20.17 -3.72
C MET A 241 -6.75 -18.95 -4.45
N MET A 242 -8.00 -18.60 -4.10
CA MET A 242 -8.68 -17.39 -4.58
C MET A 242 -9.22 -16.62 -3.39
N PRO A 243 -9.34 -15.26 -3.51
CA PRO A 243 -9.92 -14.43 -2.45
C PRO A 243 -11.43 -14.67 -2.28
N PHE A 244 -12.06 -15.32 -3.25
CA PHE A 244 -13.50 -15.63 -3.25
C PHE A 244 -13.74 -17.13 -3.24
N THR A 245 -14.79 -17.55 -2.56
CA THR A 245 -15.44 -18.86 -2.69
C THR A 245 -16.82 -18.65 -3.28
N ILE A 246 -17.38 -19.69 -3.93
CA ILE A 246 -18.74 -19.68 -4.51
C ILE A 246 -19.79 -19.35 -3.44
N ASP A 247 -19.49 -19.65 -2.17
CA ASP A 247 -20.36 -19.37 -1.01
C ASP A 247 -20.28 -17.91 -0.52
N THR A 248 -19.39 -17.08 -1.06
CA THR A 248 -19.24 -15.66 -0.67
C THR A 248 -20.38 -14.79 -1.22
N GLY A 249 -21.21 -15.31 -2.11
CA GLY A 249 -22.34 -14.60 -2.73
C GLY A 249 -23.71 -14.94 -2.13
N LYS A 250 -23.75 -15.75 -1.07
CA LYS A 250 -24.93 -16.04 -0.28
C LYS A 250 -24.86 -15.31 1.06
#